data_55c2544defb863be7d58b1c0621ba040
#
_entry.id   55c2544defb863be7d58b1c0621ba040
#
_cell.length_a   1.000
_cell.length_b   1.000
_cell.length_c   1.000
_cell.angle_alpha   90.00
_cell.angle_beta   90.00
_cell.angle_gamma   90.00
#
_symmetry.space_group_name_H-M   'P 1'
#
loop_
_entity.id
_entity.type
_entity.pdbx_description
1 polymer ?
#
loop_
_entity_poly.entity_id
_entity_poly.type
_entity_poly.pdbx_seq_one_letter_code
_entity_poly.pdbx_strand_id
1 'polypeptide(L)'
;MLAVQDLEIRIGARLLMSGVNFRVDKGDKIGLVGRNGAGKTTLTKILAGENPPSAGTIDRQGEIGYLPQDPRTGDPEELARTRILNARGLGDLMVKMTQATEDMGSIEEAIFDRGMKNYSRYEDEFQSAGGYAAEAEAAAIASNLGIKESILSQPLKTLSGGQRRRIELARILFSNANTMILDEPTNHLDADSVIWLRDFLKSYTGGLIVISHDVDLIGETVNRVFYLDAMRTVIDVYN
;
A
#
# COMPACT_ATOMS: atom_id res chain seq x y z
N MET A 1 -3.71 7.07 12.87
CA MET A 1 -3.35 6.52 14.20
C MET A 1 -3.86 5.10 14.29
N LEU A 2 -3.06 4.21 14.85
CA LEU A 2 -3.43 2.82 15.11
C LEU A 2 -3.25 2.56 16.62
N ALA A 3 -4.31 2.14 17.31
CA ALA A 3 -4.25 1.82 18.73
C ALA A 3 -4.68 0.36 18.97
N VAL A 4 -3.88 -0.38 19.71
CA VAL A 4 -4.05 -1.80 19.99
C VAL A 4 -4.20 -1.98 21.50
N GLN A 5 -5.25 -2.68 21.94
CA GLN A 5 -5.55 -2.94 23.35
C GLN A 5 -5.84 -4.42 23.58
N ASP A 6 -5.12 -5.00 24.53
CA ASP A 6 -5.23 -6.38 25.01
C ASP A 6 -5.27 -7.42 23.86
N LEU A 7 -4.46 -7.17 22.83
CA LEU A 7 -4.46 -8.01 21.63
C LEU A 7 -3.99 -9.43 21.95
N GLU A 8 -4.82 -10.40 21.53
CA GLU A 8 -4.47 -11.80 21.49
C GLU A 8 -4.54 -12.33 20.05
N ILE A 9 -3.52 -13.09 19.66
CA ILE A 9 -3.44 -13.74 18.35
C ILE A 9 -3.17 -15.23 18.52
N ARG A 10 -4.01 -16.06 17.88
CA ARG A 10 -3.84 -17.51 17.79
C ARG A 10 -3.84 -17.98 16.35
N ILE A 11 -3.12 -19.04 16.09
CA ILE A 11 -3.21 -19.82 14.83
C ILE A 11 -3.56 -21.25 15.21
N GLY A 12 -4.81 -21.66 15.00
CA GLY A 12 -5.34 -22.89 15.53
C GLY A 12 -5.24 -22.91 17.06
N ALA A 13 -4.61 -23.94 17.62
CA ALA A 13 -4.39 -24.07 19.07
C ALA A 13 -3.15 -23.28 19.58
N ARG A 14 -2.30 -22.77 18.69
CA ARG A 14 -1.05 -22.09 19.07
C ARG A 14 -1.31 -20.63 19.39
N LEU A 15 -0.99 -20.24 20.63
CA LEU A 15 -0.92 -18.83 21.03
C LEU A 15 0.36 -18.18 20.47
N LEU A 16 0.22 -17.08 19.74
CA LEU A 16 1.34 -16.31 19.21
C LEU A 16 1.66 -15.10 20.11
N MET A 17 0.64 -14.43 20.60
CA MET A 17 0.80 -13.28 21.52
C MET A 17 -0.49 -13.06 22.30
N SER A 18 -0.37 -12.46 23.50
CA SER A 18 -1.49 -12.18 24.39
C SER A 18 -1.21 -10.94 25.24
N GLY A 19 -2.27 -10.15 25.50
CA GLY A 19 -2.22 -8.96 26.33
C GLY A 19 -1.34 -7.84 25.76
N VAL A 20 -1.20 -7.78 24.44
CA VAL A 20 -0.34 -6.81 23.76
C VAL A 20 -1.03 -5.46 23.63
N ASN A 21 -0.38 -4.41 24.08
CA ASN A 21 -0.85 -3.04 24.05
C ASN A 21 0.20 -2.13 23.42
N PHE A 22 -0.16 -1.38 22.37
CA PHE A 22 0.71 -0.35 21.78
C PHE A 22 -0.09 0.63 20.93
N ARG A 23 0.60 1.73 20.56
CA ARG A 23 0.07 2.74 19.63
C ARG A 23 1.11 3.06 18.58
N VAL A 24 0.59 3.40 17.39
CA VAL A 24 1.36 3.94 16.27
C VAL A 24 0.75 5.28 15.92
N ASP A 25 1.45 6.33 16.25
CA ASP A 25 1.02 7.70 16.00
C ASP A 25 1.71 8.26 14.74
N LYS A 26 1.33 9.45 14.35
CA LYS A 26 1.96 10.17 13.24
C LYS A 26 3.44 10.41 13.56
N GLY A 27 4.32 10.02 12.64
CA GLY A 27 5.78 10.12 12.80
C GLY A 27 6.42 8.92 13.48
N ASP A 28 5.66 7.99 14.07
CA ASP A 28 6.22 6.72 14.54
C ASP A 28 6.66 5.87 13.34
N LYS A 29 7.91 5.40 13.39
CA LYS A 29 8.50 4.51 12.38
C LYS A 29 9.02 3.26 13.06
N ILE A 30 8.24 2.20 12.98
CA ILE A 30 8.41 0.98 13.76
C ILE A 30 8.99 -0.13 12.90
N GLY A 31 10.14 -0.65 13.30
CA GLY A 31 10.70 -1.89 12.77
C GLY A 31 10.12 -3.09 13.52
N LEU A 32 9.39 -3.95 12.81
CA LEU A 32 8.85 -5.17 13.39
C LEU A 32 9.82 -6.32 13.16
N VAL A 33 10.51 -6.75 14.20
CA VAL A 33 11.54 -7.78 14.14
C VAL A 33 11.15 -9.01 14.96
N GLY A 34 11.77 -10.14 14.67
CA GLY A 34 11.52 -11.40 15.35
C GLY A 34 11.89 -12.59 14.47
N ARG A 35 12.01 -13.77 15.09
CA ARG A 35 12.37 -15.01 14.36
C ARG A 35 11.33 -15.35 13.28
N ASN A 36 11.74 -16.15 12.29
CA ASN A 36 10.79 -16.69 11.32
C ASN A 36 9.75 -17.56 12.05
N GLY A 37 8.47 -17.39 11.66
CA GLY A 37 7.36 -18.05 12.35
C GLY A 37 6.94 -17.42 13.70
N ALA A 38 7.51 -16.28 14.09
CA ALA A 38 7.09 -15.55 15.30
C ALA A 38 5.71 -14.88 15.18
N GLY A 39 5.14 -14.81 13.98
CA GLY A 39 3.81 -14.22 13.75
C GLY A 39 3.84 -12.80 13.20
N LYS A 40 4.98 -12.31 12.69
CA LYS A 40 5.09 -10.95 12.12
C LYS A 40 4.02 -10.69 11.04
N THR A 41 3.97 -11.52 10.00
CA THR A 41 2.97 -11.41 8.91
C THR A 41 1.53 -11.60 9.41
N THR A 42 1.31 -12.44 10.42
CA THR A 42 -0.03 -12.60 11.02
C THR A 42 -0.45 -11.32 11.74
N LEU A 43 0.45 -10.72 12.51
CA LEU A 43 0.21 -9.45 13.18
C LEU A 43 -0.08 -8.35 12.16
N THR A 44 0.74 -8.19 11.11
CA THR A 44 0.52 -7.15 10.11
C THR A 44 -0.81 -7.31 9.38
N LYS A 45 -1.24 -8.52 9.05
CA LYS A 45 -2.56 -8.79 8.47
C LYS A 45 -3.70 -8.37 9.39
N ILE A 46 -3.57 -8.68 10.68
CA ILE A 46 -4.58 -8.30 11.68
C ILE A 46 -4.59 -6.78 11.86
N LEU A 47 -3.42 -6.12 11.95
CA LEU A 47 -3.32 -4.66 12.04
C LEU A 47 -3.91 -3.96 10.80
N ALA A 48 -3.73 -4.53 9.62
CA ALA A 48 -4.30 -4.05 8.37
C ALA A 48 -5.83 -4.28 8.25
N GLY A 49 -6.40 -5.16 9.09
CA GLY A 49 -7.82 -5.48 9.06
C GLY A 49 -8.20 -6.63 8.11
N GLU A 50 -7.21 -7.34 7.54
CA GLU A 50 -7.48 -8.52 6.71
C GLU A 50 -8.02 -9.70 7.52
N ASN A 51 -7.62 -9.81 8.79
CA ASN A 51 -8.08 -10.85 9.70
C ASN A 51 -8.53 -10.25 11.03
N PRO A 52 -9.52 -10.81 11.71
CA PRO A 52 -9.88 -10.42 13.07
C PRO A 52 -8.81 -10.90 14.08
N PRO A 53 -8.59 -10.20 15.19
CA PRO A 53 -7.83 -10.72 16.32
C PRO A 53 -8.59 -11.83 17.03
N SER A 54 -7.89 -12.67 17.81
CA SER A 54 -8.53 -13.70 18.64
C SER A 54 -9.23 -13.10 19.87
N ALA A 55 -8.64 -12.03 20.44
CA ALA A 55 -9.23 -11.18 21.48
C ALA A 55 -8.55 -9.79 21.45
N GLY A 56 -9.13 -8.85 22.19
CA GLY A 56 -8.67 -7.45 22.21
C GLY A 56 -9.30 -6.60 21.11
N THR A 57 -8.86 -5.34 21.02
CA THR A 57 -9.42 -4.37 20.07
C THR A 57 -8.31 -3.63 19.33
N ILE A 58 -8.61 -3.26 18.07
CA ILE A 58 -7.73 -2.45 17.24
C ILE A 58 -8.54 -1.29 16.68
N ASP A 59 -8.22 -0.08 17.14
CA ASP A 59 -8.78 1.15 16.61
C ASP A 59 -7.88 1.68 15.48
N ARG A 60 -8.47 1.88 14.30
CA ARG A 60 -7.81 2.36 13.08
C ARG A 60 -8.40 3.70 12.68
N GLN A 61 -7.65 4.77 12.94
CA GLN A 61 -8.06 6.11 12.55
C GLN A 61 -7.40 6.51 11.23
N GLY A 62 -8.24 6.68 10.21
CA GLY A 62 -7.83 6.97 8.85
C GLY A 62 -7.46 5.71 8.05
N GLU A 63 -6.88 5.93 6.89
CA GLU A 63 -6.55 4.85 5.95
C GLU A 63 -5.26 4.11 6.33
N ILE A 64 -5.27 2.80 6.11
CA ILE A 64 -4.10 1.93 6.27
C ILE A 64 -3.65 1.45 4.90
N GLY A 65 -2.43 1.80 4.52
CA GLY A 65 -1.75 1.24 3.35
C GLY A 65 -1.03 -0.04 3.76
N TYR A 66 -1.44 -1.18 3.22
CA TYR A 66 -0.82 -2.46 3.56
C TYR A 66 -0.20 -3.14 2.33
N LEU A 67 1.10 -3.44 2.43
CA LEU A 67 1.83 -4.28 1.49
C LEU A 67 2.11 -5.64 2.15
N PRO A 68 1.38 -6.70 1.81
CA PRO A 68 1.68 -8.04 2.30
C PRO A 68 2.93 -8.63 1.61
N GLN A 69 3.51 -9.67 2.18
CA GLN A 69 4.65 -10.38 1.60
C GLN A 69 4.34 -10.93 0.19
N ASP A 70 3.12 -11.41 -0.04
CA ASP A 70 2.61 -11.84 -1.35
C ASP A 70 1.31 -11.09 -1.67
N PRO A 71 1.39 -9.94 -2.36
CA PRO A 71 0.23 -9.14 -2.66
C PRO A 71 -0.66 -9.84 -3.68
N ARG A 72 -1.91 -10.09 -3.31
CA ARG A 72 -2.93 -10.48 -4.26
C ARG A 72 -3.26 -9.26 -5.10
N THR A 73 -3.00 -9.35 -6.38
CA THR A 73 -3.35 -8.29 -7.34
C THR A 73 -4.87 -8.26 -7.54
N GLY A 74 -5.42 -7.06 -7.78
CA GLY A 74 -6.84 -6.86 -8.09
C GLY A 74 -7.29 -7.54 -9.38
N ASP A 75 -8.15 -6.88 -10.16
CA ASP A 75 -8.61 -7.39 -11.45
C ASP A 75 -7.40 -7.64 -12.38
N PRO A 76 -7.21 -8.87 -12.91
CA PRO A 76 -6.12 -9.18 -13.83
C PRO A 76 -6.12 -8.32 -15.11
N GLU A 77 -7.26 -7.82 -15.54
CA GLU A 77 -7.42 -6.97 -16.73
C GLU A 77 -7.16 -5.48 -16.43
N GLU A 78 -7.09 -5.08 -15.18
CA GLU A 78 -6.81 -3.71 -14.77
C GLU A 78 -5.42 -3.28 -15.25
N LEU A 79 -5.32 -2.05 -15.82
CA LEU A 79 -4.03 -1.48 -16.18
C LEU A 79 -3.21 -1.11 -14.95
N ALA A 80 -1.89 -1.29 -15.02
CA ALA A 80 -1.00 -0.99 -13.91
C ALA A 80 -1.11 0.47 -13.45
N ARG A 81 -1.28 1.44 -14.36
CA ARG A 81 -1.52 2.85 -14.04
C ARG A 81 -2.81 3.03 -13.26
N THR A 82 -3.91 2.48 -13.77
CA THR A 82 -5.23 2.53 -13.11
C THR A 82 -5.16 1.98 -11.69
N ARG A 83 -4.46 0.85 -11.52
CA ARG A 83 -4.24 0.23 -10.22
C ARG A 83 -3.59 1.18 -9.20
N ILE A 84 -2.57 1.93 -9.61
CA ILE A 84 -1.92 2.91 -8.72
C ILE A 84 -2.89 4.05 -8.40
N LEU A 85 -3.53 4.62 -9.41
CA LEU A 85 -4.43 5.77 -9.27
C LEU A 85 -5.69 5.45 -8.46
N ASN A 86 -6.14 4.20 -8.47
CA ASN A 86 -7.28 3.73 -7.65
C ASN A 86 -7.01 3.84 -6.14
N ALA A 87 -5.76 3.94 -5.71
CA ALA A 87 -5.44 4.23 -4.30
C ALA A 87 -6.00 5.58 -3.80
N ARG A 88 -6.30 6.50 -4.71
CA ARG A 88 -6.96 7.80 -4.40
C ARG A 88 -8.31 7.95 -5.12
N GLY A 89 -8.89 6.86 -5.65
CA GLY A 89 -10.17 6.88 -6.36
C GLY A 89 -10.14 7.51 -7.76
N LEU A 90 -8.94 7.79 -8.31
CA LEU A 90 -8.79 8.47 -9.61
C LEU A 90 -8.81 7.50 -10.80
N GLY A 91 -8.51 6.22 -10.58
CA GLY A 91 -8.45 5.24 -11.66
C GLY A 91 -9.82 4.99 -12.30
N ASP A 92 -10.88 4.91 -11.50
CA ASP A 92 -12.24 4.75 -12.00
C ASP A 92 -12.69 5.93 -12.88
N LEU A 93 -12.27 7.15 -12.52
CA LEU A 93 -12.53 8.35 -13.34
C LEU A 93 -11.80 8.27 -14.67
N MET A 94 -10.53 7.84 -14.67
CA MET A 94 -9.77 7.62 -15.93
C MET A 94 -10.45 6.60 -16.85
N VAL A 95 -10.91 5.48 -16.29
CA VAL A 95 -11.63 4.47 -17.09
C VAL A 95 -12.91 5.06 -17.70
N LYS A 96 -13.67 5.82 -16.93
CA LYS A 96 -14.89 6.50 -17.42
C LYS A 96 -14.57 7.55 -18.48
N MET A 97 -13.48 8.31 -18.35
CA MET A 97 -13.03 9.27 -19.37
C MET A 97 -12.62 8.56 -20.66
N THR A 98 -11.90 7.45 -20.57
CA THR A 98 -11.52 6.63 -21.71
C THR A 98 -12.76 6.12 -22.45
N GLN A 99 -13.74 5.54 -21.74
CA GLN A 99 -14.98 5.08 -22.32
C GLN A 99 -15.78 6.21 -22.98
N ALA A 100 -15.83 7.38 -22.34
CA ALA A 100 -16.49 8.55 -22.93
C ALA A 100 -15.80 9.03 -24.22
N THR A 101 -14.45 8.93 -24.26
CA THR A 101 -13.67 9.23 -25.48
C THR A 101 -13.98 8.24 -26.61
N GLU A 102 -14.14 6.95 -26.29
CA GLU A 102 -14.56 5.93 -27.27
C GLU A 102 -15.97 6.22 -27.79
N ASP A 103 -16.92 6.59 -26.91
CA ASP A 103 -18.28 6.97 -27.29
C ASP A 103 -18.29 8.19 -28.23
N MET A 104 -17.37 9.16 -28.04
CA MET A 104 -17.17 10.31 -28.94
C MET A 104 -16.63 9.93 -30.33
N GLY A 105 -16.08 8.73 -30.50
CA GLY A 105 -15.71 8.17 -31.81
C GLY A 105 -16.89 7.54 -32.58
N SER A 106 -18.10 7.50 -31.99
CA SER A 106 -19.27 6.87 -32.61
C SER A 106 -19.83 7.71 -33.77
N ILE A 107 -20.31 7.03 -34.82
CA ILE A 107 -21.05 7.62 -35.95
C ILE A 107 -22.49 7.96 -35.51
N GLU A 108 -22.98 7.32 -34.45
CA GLU A 108 -24.34 7.51 -33.96
C GLU A 108 -24.38 8.80 -33.07
N GLU A 109 -25.12 9.82 -33.53
CA GLU A 109 -25.19 11.15 -32.92
C GLU A 109 -25.54 11.09 -31.40
N ALA A 110 -26.50 10.22 -31.04
CA ALA A 110 -26.92 10.07 -29.65
C ALA A 110 -25.80 9.50 -28.73
N ILE A 111 -24.93 8.63 -29.26
CA ILE A 111 -23.80 8.08 -28.55
C ILE A 111 -22.69 9.14 -28.44
N PHE A 112 -22.41 9.85 -29.52
CA PHE A 112 -21.45 10.95 -29.55
C PHE A 112 -21.80 12.04 -28.53
N ASP A 113 -23.05 12.54 -28.52
CA ASP A 113 -23.51 13.58 -27.61
C ASP A 113 -23.41 13.15 -26.15
N ARG A 114 -23.78 11.88 -25.87
CA ARG A 114 -23.61 11.30 -24.54
C ARG A 114 -22.14 11.23 -24.13
N GLY A 115 -21.26 10.82 -25.06
CA GLY A 115 -19.81 10.77 -24.86
C GLY A 115 -19.24 12.13 -24.50
N MET A 116 -19.56 13.18 -25.28
CA MET A 116 -19.16 14.56 -25.02
C MET A 116 -19.56 15.04 -23.62
N LYS A 117 -20.83 14.85 -23.26
CA LYS A 117 -21.35 15.25 -21.95
C LYS A 117 -20.69 14.53 -20.79
N ASN A 118 -20.48 13.21 -20.96
CA ASN A 118 -19.85 12.39 -19.93
C ASN A 118 -18.37 12.74 -19.78
N TYR A 119 -17.64 12.92 -20.87
CA TYR A 119 -16.23 13.29 -20.84
C TYR A 119 -16.04 14.61 -20.09
N SER A 120 -16.78 15.66 -20.47
CA SER A 120 -16.67 16.97 -19.79
C SER A 120 -16.89 16.85 -18.27
N ARG A 121 -17.92 16.10 -17.85
CA ARG A 121 -18.21 15.90 -16.43
C ARG A 121 -17.08 15.15 -15.71
N TYR A 122 -16.59 14.05 -16.28
CA TYR A 122 -15.54 13.24 -15.65
C TYR A 122 -14.19 13.96 -15.65
N GLU A 123 -13.90 14.78 -16.67
CA GLU A 123 -12.72 15.62 -16.71
C GLU A 123 -12.75 16.69 -15.61
N ASP A 124 -13.88 17.36 -15.42
CA ASP A 124 -14.07 18.33 -14.34
C ASP A 124 -13.88 17.68 -12.95
N GLU A 125 -14.46 16.48 -12.76
CA GLU A 125 -14.28 15.71 -11.52
C GLU A 125 -12.81 15.32 -11.31
N PHE A 126 -12.14 14.82 -12.36
CA PHE A 126 -10.73 14.42 -12.33
C PHE A 126 -9.81 15.60 -12.05
N GLN A 127 -10.03 16.73 -12.73
CA GLN A 127 -9.26 17.95 -12.51
C GLN A 127 -9.46 18.52 -11.10
N SER A 128 -10.71 18.56 -10.61
CA SER A 128 -11.04 19.03 -9.26
C SER A 128 -10.40 18.17 -8.17
N ALA A 129 -10.22 16.85 -8.43
CA ALA A 129 -9.50 15.92 -7.56
C ALA A 129 -7.97 16.01 -7.72
N GLY A 130 -7.43 16.94 -8.52
CA GLY A 130 -5.99 17.07 -8.78
C GLY A 130 -5.41 15.95 -9.65
N GLY A 131 -6.22 15.30 -10.48
CA GLY A 131 -5.89 14.07 -11.18
C GLY A 131 -4.65 14.15 -12.05
N TYR A 132 -4.44 15.24 -12.79
CA TYR A 132 -3.22 15.39 -13.62
C TYR A 132 -1.93 15.47 -12.79
N ALA A 133 -1.96 16.16 -11.65
CA ALA A 133 -0.80 16.20 -10.73
C ALA A 133 -0.59 14.83 -10.07
N ALA A 134 -1.68 14.16 -9.70
CA ALA A 134 -1.67 12.82 -9.11
C ALA A 134 -1.14 11.76 -10.11
N GLU A 135 -1.49 11.87 -11.40
CA GLU A 135 -0.97 10.99 -12.45
C GLU A 135 0.55 11.15 -12.60
N ALA A 136 1.04 12.38 -12.63
CA ALA A 136 2.47 12.66 -12.69
C ALA A 136 3.21 12.15 -11.43
N GLU A 137 2.62 12.31 -10.25
CA GLU A 137 3.15 11.77 -8.98
C GLU A 137 3.21 10.23 -9.01
N ALA A 138 2.13 9.58 -9.43
CA ALA A 138 2.08 8.12 -9.56
C ALA A 138 3.13 7.57 -10.52
N ALA A 139 3.30 8.23 -11.68
CA ALA A 139 4.32 7.87 -12.66
C ALA A 139 5.76 8.08 -12.10
N ALA A 140 5.99 9.16 -11.36
CA ALA A 140 7.28 9.42 -10.71
C ALA A 140 7.60 8.36 -9.65
N ILE A 141 6.65 7.99 -8.78
CA ILE A 141 6.82 6.91 -7.80
C ILE A 141 7.15 5.59 -8.51
N ALA A 142 6.38 5.24 -9.55
CA ALA A 142 6.60 4.03 -10.32
C ALA A 142 8.00 4.00 -10.97
N SER A 143 8.42 5.11 -11.58
CA SER A 143 9.75 5.25 -12.20
C SER A 143 10.87 5.04 -11.18
N ASN A 144 10.77 5.63 -9.99
CA ASN A 144 11.75 5.47 -8.92
C ASN A 144 11.81 4.04 -8.35
N LEU A 145 10.73 3.28 -8.49
CA LEU A 145 10.70 1.85 -8.19
C LEU A 145 11.14 0.97 -9.38
N GLY A 146 11.77 1.56 -10.40
CA GLY A 146 12.27 0.85 -11.58
C GLY A 146 11.17 0.32 -12.51
N ILE A 147 9.96 0.90 -12.47
CA ILE A 147 8.86 0.56 -13.38
C ILE A 147 8.90 1.51 -14.57
N LYS A 148 9.11 0.95 -15.75
CA LYS A 148 9.12 1.72 -17.01
C LYS A 148 7.71 2.19 -17.37
N GLU A 149 7.59 3.34 -18.05
CA GLU A 149 6.32 3.88 -18.54
C GLU A 149 5.52 2.89 -19.39
N SER A 150 6.20 2.09 -20.23
CA SER A 150 5.58 1.05 -21.04
C SER A 150 4.89 -0.07 -20.24
N ILE A 151 5.26 -0.25 -18.96
CA ILE A 151 4.64 -1.21 -18.05
C ILE A 151 3.32 -0.65 -17.50
N LEU A 152 3.24 0.66 -17.26
CA LEU A 152 2.05 1.31 -16.71
C LEU A 152 0.82 1.18 -17.62
N SER A 153 1.04 0.99 -18.92
CA SER A 153 -0.03 0.79 -19.92
C SER A 153 -0.40 -0.68 -20.12
N GLN A 154 0.16 -1.61 -19.34
CA GLN A 154 -0.10 -3.04 -19.47
C GLN A 154 -1.11 -3.54 -18.43
N PRO A 155 -1.94 -4.55 -18.78
CA PRO A 155 -2.79 -5.24 -17.82
C PRO A 155 -1.96 -6.02 -16.79
N LEU A 156 -2.42 -6.05 -15.54
CA LEU A 156 -1.72 -6.72 -14.43
C LEU A 156 -1.38 -8.19 -14.72
N LYS A 157 -2.23 -8.90 -15.47
CA LYS A 157 -2.02 -10.32 -15.84
C LYS A 157 -0.75 -10.54 -16.67
N THR A 158 -0.31 -9.54 -17.44
CA THR A 158 0.87 -9.65 -18.31
C THR A 158 2.19 -9.39 -17.56
N LEU A 159 2.12 -8.87 -16.36
CA LEU A 159 3.28 -8.48 -15.57
C LEU A 159 3.89 -9.68 -14.85
N SER A 160 5.22 -9.68 -14.71
CA SER A 160 5.91 -10.63 -13.83
C SER A 160 5.53 -10.42 -12.36
N GLY A 161 5.77 -11.43 -11.50
CA GLY A 161 5.51 -11.31 -10.06
C GLY A 161 6.22 -10.12 -9.42
N GLY A 162 7.49 -9.89 -9.77
CA GLY A 162 8.25 -8.74 -9.27
C GLY A 162 7.70 -7.39 -9.76
N GLN A 163 7.24 -7.31 -11.03
CA GLN A 163 6.60 -6.10 -11.54
C GLN A 163 5.29 -5.82 -10.81
N ARG A 164 4.41 -6.83 -10.65
CA ARG A 164 3.17 -6.68 -9.88
C ARG A 164 3.42 -6.21 -8.46
N ARG A 165 4.43 -6.79 -7.78
CA ARG A 165 4.79 -6.37 -6.43
C ARG A 165 5.23 -4.91 -6.37
N ARG A 166 6.03 -4.44 -7.34
CA ARG A 166 6.43 -3.04 -7.43
C ARG A 166 5.26 -2.10 -7.73
N ILE A 167 4.30 -2.52 -8.55
CA ILE A 167 3.04 -1.77 -8.77
C ILE A 167 2.23 -1.66 -7.46
N GLU A 168 2.09 -2.74 -6.69
CA GLU A 168 1.39 -2.68 -5.40
C GLU A 168 2.12 -1.79 -4.39
N LEU A 169 3.45 -1.84 -4.34
CA LEU A 169 4.23 -0.91 -3.52
C LEU A 169 3.98 0.55 -3.97
N ALA A 170 4.08 0.84 -5.28
CA ALA A 170 3.78 2.16 -5.82
C ALA A 170 2.39 2.65 -5.42
N ARG A 171 1.37 1.79 -5.52
CA ARG A 171 -0.01 2.07 -5.12
C ARG A 171 -0.10 2.49 -3.65
N ILE A 172 0.59 1.78 -2.77
CA ILE A 172 0.56 2.05 -1.33
C ILE A 172 1.31 3.35 -1.00
N LEU A 173 2.47 3.58 -1.60
CA LEU A 173 3.21 4.83 -1.40
C LEU A 173 2.42 6.05 -1.94
N PHE A 174 1.68 5.86 -3.01
CA PHE A 174 0.82 6.89 -3.60
C PHE A 174 -0.47 7.15 -2.80
N SER A 175 -0.95 6.20 -1.98
CA SER A 175 -2.28 6.26 -1.35
C SER A 175 -2.48 7.40 -0.36
N ASN A 176 -1.43 8.08 0.13
CA ASN A 176 -1.49 9.04 1.24
C ASN A 176 -2.10 8.45 2.53
N ALA A 177 -1.94 7.14 2.75
CA ALA A 177 -2.46 6.48 3.93
C ALA A 177 -1.96 7.14 5.22
N ASN A 178 -2.78 7.12 6.28
CA ASN A 178 -2.38 7.67 7.59
C ASN A 178 -1.35 6.79 8.30
N THR A 179 -1.41 5.47 8.03
CA THR A 179 -0.45 4.49 8.53
C THR A 179 -0.10 3.51 7.42
N MET A 180 1.19 3.29 7.18
CA MET A 180 1.69 2.27 6.26
C MET A 180 2.19 1.05 7.02
N ILE A 181 1.85 -0.15 6.53
CA ILE A 181 2.33 -1.43 7.03
C ILE A 181 2.97 -2.14 5.85
N LEU A 182 4.30 -2.31 5.87
CA LEU A 182 5.06 -2.85 4.76
C LEU A 182 5.78 -4.15 5.16
N ASP A 183 5.45 -5.26 4.50
CA ASP A 183 6.08 -6.55 4.75
C ASP A 183 7.10 -6.85 3.63
N GLU A 184 8.39 -6.75 3.95
CA GLU A 184 9.55 -6.92 3.05
C GLU A 184 9.46 -6.04 1.78
N PRO A 185 9.37 -4.68 1.91
CA PRO A 185 9.14 -3.81 0.78
C PRO A 185 10.32 -3.73 -0.19
N THR A 186 11.55 -4.08 0.23
CA THR A 186 12.75 -4.06 -0.60
C THR A 186 12.88 -5.27 -1.53
N ASN A 187 12.07 -6.32 -1.33
CA ASN A 187 12.13 -7.50 -2.19
C ASN A 187 11.79 -7.15 -3.64
N HIS A 188 12.63 -7.62 -4.56
CA HIS A 188 12.55 -7.38 -6.01
C HIS A 188 12.86 -5.93 -6.45
N LEU A 189 13.41 -5.08 -5.58
CA LEU A 189 13.96 -3.77 -5.94
C LEU A 189 15.45 -3.90 -6.27
N ASP A 190 15.91 -3.05 -7.17
CA ASP A 190 17.34 -2.79 -7.37
C ASP A 190 17.89 -1.79 -6.33
N ALA A 191 19.20 -1.62 -6.30
CA ALA A 191 19.86 -0.78 -5.29
C ALA A 191 19.38 0.68 -5.30
N ASP A 192 19.18 1.26 -6.49
CA ASP A 192 18.73 2.65 -6.62
C ASP A 192 17.30 2.83 -6.11
N SER A 193 16.40 1.87 -6.43
CA SER A 193 15.02 1.85 -5.92
C SER A 193 14.96 1.66 -4.41
N VAL A 194 15.86 0.86 -3.82
CA VAL A 194 15.97 0.70 -2.35
C VAL A 194 16.39 2.01 -1.69
N ILE A 195 17.40 2.71 -2.22
CA ILE A 195 17.85 4.00 -1.71
C ILE A 195 16.71 5.02 -1.76
N TRP A 196 16.02 5.11 -2.89
CA TRP A 196 14.88 6.01 -3.05
C TRP A 196 13.75 5.69 -2.07
N LEU A 197 13.39 4.40 -1.92
CA LEU A 197 12.34 3.97 -0.99
C LEU A 197 12.69 4.36 0.45
N ARG A 198 13.94 4.17 0.87
CA ARG A 198 14.42 4.57 2.17
C ARG A 198 14.24 6.06 2.42
N ASP A 199 14.63 6.91 1.45
CA ASP A 199 14.49 8.36 1.56
C ASP A 199 13.00 8.78 1.58
N PHE A 200 12.17 8.12 0.79
CA PHE A 200 10.71 8.30 0.82
C PHE A 200 10.16 7.98 2.22
N LEU A 201 10.49 6.82 2.77
CA LEU A 201 10.00 6.41 4.10
C LEU A 201 10.53 7.29 5.22
N LYS A 202 11.75 7.84 5.11
CA LYS A 202 12.28 8.85 6.04
C LYS A 202 11.44 10.13 6.03
N SER A 203 11.02 10.58 4.86
CA SER A 203 10.22 11.80 4.70
C SER A 203 8.74 11.60 5.00
N TYR A 204 8.27 10.36 5.00
CA TYR A 204 6.86 10.05 5.26
C TYR A 204 6.44 10.48 6.67
N THR A 205 5.37 11.27 6.75
CA THR A 205 4.93 11.89 8.02
C THR A 205 3.88 11.08 8.78
N GLY A 206 3.26 10.07 8.17
CA GLY A 206 2.31 9.16 8.83
C GLY A 206 2.98 8.16 9.76
N GLY A 207 2.22 7.23 10.31
CA GLY A 207 2.73 6.08 11.05
C GLY A 207 3.28 5.02 10.09
N LEU A 208 4.38 4.36 10.43
CA LEU A 208 4.99 3.30 9.64
C LEU A 208 5.25 2.07 10.51
N ILE A 209 4.86 0.90 10.01
CA ILE A 209 5.34 -0.40 10.51
C ILE A 209 6.01 -1.10 9.33
N VAL A 210 7.28 -1.47 9.49
CA VAL A 210 8.02 -2.16 8.44
C VAL A 210 8.65 -3.45 8.96
N ILE A 211 8.48 -4.52 8.20
CA ILE A 211 9.24 -5.77 8.36
C ILE A 211 10.27 -5.76 7.24
N SER A 212 11.55 -5.87 7.57
CA SER A 212 12.60 -6.01 6.58
C SER A 212 13.81 -6.73 7.14
N HIS A 213 14.52 -7.44 6.26
CA HIS A 213 15.86 -7.97 6.52
C HIS A 213 16.97 -7.00 6.06
N ASP A 214 16.60 -5.89 5.44
CA ASP A 214 17.51 -4.83 5.03
C ASP A 214 17.89 -3.97 6.24
N VAL A 215 19.14 -4.14 6.70
CA VAL A 215 19.67 -3.48 7.91
C VAL A 215 19.76 -1.98 7.72
N ASP A 216 20.10 -1.50 6.53
CA ASP A 216 20.24 -0.08 6.23
C ASP A 216 18.86 0.59 6.21
N LEU A 217 17.84 -0.06 5.60
CA LEU A 217 16.48 0.43 5.64
C LEU A 217 16.00 0.58 7.08
N ILE A 218 16.15 -0.45 7.90
CA ILE A 218 15.73 -0.40 9.31
C ILE A 218 16.54 0.64 10.09
N GLY A 219 17.89 0.59 9.99
CA GLY A 219 18.77 1.46 10.79
C GLY A 219 18.61 2.95 10.50
N GLU A 220 18.27 3.31 9.24
CA GLU A 220 18.14 4.71 8.85
C GLU A 220 16.71 5.26 8.88
N THR A 221 15.70 4.38 8.90
CA THR A 221 14.29 4.81 8.80
C THR A 221 13.55 4.70 10.13
N VAL A 222 13.88 3.69 10.95
CA VAL A 222 13.11 3.29 12.12
C VAL A 222 13.51 4.09 13.36
N ASN A 223 12.54 4.56 14.12
CA ASN A 223 12.77 5.23 15.42
C ASN A 223 12.30 4.40 16.63
N ARG A 224 11.58 3.27 16.39
CA ARG A 224 11.15 2.34 17.43
C ARG A 224 11.23 0.92 16.90
N VAL A 225 11.57 -0.04 17.75
CA VAL A 225 11.63 -1.46 17.37
C VAL A 225 10.64 -2.25 18.22
N PHE A 226 9.80 -3.03 17.55
CA PHE A 226 8.94 -4.02 18.16
C PHE A 226 9.53 -5.42 17.92
N TYR A 227 10.00 -6.03 18.98
CA TYR A 227 10.55 -7.39 18.94
C TYR A 227 9.48 -8.41 19.35
N LEU A 228 9.12 -9.29 18.41
CA LEU A 228 8.19 -10.40 18.68
C LEU A 228 8.96 -11.56 19.32
N ASP A 229 8.77 -11.74 20.62
CA ASP A 229 9.29 -12.91 21.34
C ASP A 229 8.26 -14.06 21.30
N ALA A 230 8.50 -15.01 20.40
CA ALA A 230 7.62 -16.16 20.22
C ALA A 230 7.61 -17.14 21.42
N MET A 231 8.59 -17.05 22.33
CA MET A 231 8.64 -17.90 23.54
C MET A 231 7.82 -17.29 24.67
N ARG A 232 7.91 -15.96 24.82
CA ARG A 232 7.20 -15.21 25.86
C ARG A 232 5.81 -14.74 25.43
N THR A 233 5.46 -14.90 24.16
CA THR A 233 4.19 -14.46 23.55
C THR A 233 3.87 -12.99 23.75
N VAL A 234 4.90 -12.14 23.78
CA VAL A 234 4.83 -10.70 24.00
C VAL A 234 5.54 -9.93 22.88
N ILE A 235 5.30 -8.63 22.83
CA ILE A 235 6.07 -7.67 22.03
C ILE A 235 6.89 -6.83 22.99
N ASP A 236 8.21 -6.90 22.88
CA ASP A 236 9.11 -5.98 23.58
C ASP A 236 9.32 -4.73 22.72
N VAL A 237 9.17 -3.56 23.32
CA VAL A 237 9.29 -2.26 22.64
C VAL A 237 10.60 -1.60 23.02
N TYR A 238 11.38 -1.22 22.00
CA TYR A 238 12.64 -0.48 22.16
C TYR A 238 12.52 0.86 21.42
N ASN A 239 12.95 1.95 22.07
CA ASN A 239 12.98 3.31 21.53
C ASN A 239 14.41 3.69 21.14
#